data_9ab0095ba6b8d115816d1f9e9bee1bdc
#
_entry.id   9ab0095ba6b8d115816d1f9e9bee1bdc
#
_cell.length_a   1.000
_cell.length_b   1.000
_cell.length_c   1.000
_cell.angle_alpha   90.00
_cell.angle_beta   90.00
_cell.angle_gamma   90.00
#
_symmetry.space_group_name_H-M   'P 1'
#
loop_
_entity.id
_entity.type
_entity.pdbx_description
1 polymer ?
#
loop_
_entity_poly.entity_id
_entity_poly.type
_entity_poly.pdbx_seq_one_letter_code
_entity_poly.pdbx_strand_id
1 'polypeptide(L)'
;MNDQEISSDKLSLKVNALLIIDIQEKIIRPIFNKDSIIKNIKKLLNAYQILEENIFISEQNPLKLGVTIPELSPIAGFRKFEKMEFSLAKLEEFLKQLKNKKITNLIVCGIETHICIQQTVLDCLQKGFEVILISDAMGSRNRVDHELSLIHI
;
A
#
# COMPACT_ATOMS: atom_id res chain seq x y z
N MET A 1 -21.64 -12.83 31.26
CA MET A 1 -21.44 -12.14 29.99
C MET A 1 -20.20 -11.30 30.15
N ASN A 2 -19.07 -11.74 29.58
CA ASN A 2 -17.81 -11.00 29.67
C ASN A 2 -17.72 -10.07 28.46
N ASP A 3 -17.92 -8.79 28.72
CA ASP A 3 -17.57 -7.73 27.79
C ASP A 3 -16.03 -7.73 27.67
N GLN A 4 -15.53 -8.24 26.55
CA GLN A 4 -14.14 -8.00 26.19
C GLN A 4 -14.07 -6.53 25.76
N GLU A 5 -13.70 -5.66 26.69
CA GLU A 5 -13.16 -4.34 26.36
C GLU A 5 -12.00 -4.54 25.38
N ILE A 6 -12.22 -4.16 24.13
CA ILE A 6 -11.14 -4.03 23.15
C ILE A 6 -10.34 -2.82 23.63
N SER A 7 -9.27 -3.10 24.35
CA SER A 7 -8.38 -2.10 24.91
C SER A 7 -7.81 -1.24 23.76
N SER A 8 -8.20 0.02 23.73
CA SER A 8 -7.68 1.06 22.84
C SER A 8 -6.13 1.23 22.96
N ASP A 9 -5.55 0.72 24.01
CA ASP A 9 -4.11 0.82 24.32
C ASP A 9 -3.22 -0.04 23.41
N LYS A 10 -3.76 -1.08 22.75
CA LYS A 10 -2.97 -1.90 21.82
C LYS A 10 -2.71 -1.21 20.47
N LEU A 11 -3.53 -0.25 20.06
CA LEU A 11 -3.29 0.51 18.82
C LEU A 11 -2.20 1.58 18.97
N SER A 12 -2.02 2.11 20.16
CA SER A 12 -1.08 3.23 20.43
C SER A 12 0.40 2.84 20.41
N LEU A 13 0.71 1.55 20.46
CA LEU A 13 2.10 1.04 20.46
C LEU A 13 2.58 0.51 19.11
N LYS A 14 1.72 0.50 18.08
CA LYS A 14 2.05 -0.02 16.75
C LYS A 14 2.49 1.13 15.83
N VAL A 15 3.69 1.04 15.30
CA VAL A 15 4.17 1.99 14.29
C VAL A 15 3.61 1.57 12.93
N ASN A 16 2.81 2.45 12.36
CA ASN A 16 2.11 2.22 11.10
C ASN A 16 2.85 2.87 9.92
N ALA A 17 2.65 2.30 8.73
CA ALA A 17 3.02 2.95 7.47
C ALA A 17 1.95 2.74 6.42
N LEU A 18 1.62 3.79 5.68
CA LEU A 18 0.84 3.73 4.46
C LEU A 18 1.75 3.28 3.32
N LEU A 19 1.36 2.22 2.64
CA LEU A 19 2.06 1.69 1.48
C LEU A 19 1.16 1.82 0.25
N ILE A 20 1.57 2.68 -0.69
CA ILE A 20 0.86 2.92 -1.95
C ILE A 20 1.63 2.22 -3.06
N ILE A 21 1.01 1.21 -3.66
CA ILE A 21 1.66 0.35 -4.65
C ILE A 21 1.28 0.78 -6.06
N ASP A 22 2.30 1.18 -6.84
CA ASP A 22 2.34 1.28 -8.30
C ASP A 22 1.21 2.10 -8.96
N ILE A 23 0.78 3.21 -8.37
CA ILE A 23 -0.20 4.12 -8.99
C ILE A 23 0.51 4.99 -10.06
N GLN A 24 0.88 4.33 -11.17
CA GLN A 24 1.69 4.93 -12.23
C GLN A 24 0.87 5.25 -13.49
N GLU A 25 1.35 6.22 -14.26
CA GLU A 25 0.66 6.82 -15.42
C GLU A 25 0.14 5.79 -16.44
N LYS A 26 0.94 4.77 -16.77
CA LYS A 26 0.56 3.79 -17.79
C LYS A 26 -0.27 2.63 -17.23
N ILE A 27 -0.07 2.26 -15.96
CA ILE A 27 -0.73 1.11 -15.35
C ILE A 27 -2.14 1.47 -14.87
N ILE A 28 -2.34 2.69 -14.37
CA ILE A 28 -3.64 3.12 -13.82
C ILE A 28 -4.74 3.23 -14.87
N ARG A 29 -4.40 3.50 -16.14
CA ARG A 29 -5.37 3.78 -17.20
C ARG A 29 -6.43 2.70 -17.41
N PRO A 30 -6.07 1.40 -17.49
CA PRO A 30 -7.04 0.31 -17.70
C PRO A 30 -7.70 -0.19 -16.42
N ILE A 31 -7.40 0.39 -15.25
CA ILE A 31 -7.90 -0.10 -13.96
C ILE A 31 -9.38 0.22 -13.81
N PHE A 32 -10.16 -0.80 -13.45
CA PHE A 32 -11.57 -0.65 -13.13
C PHE A 32 -11.74 0.28 -11.92
N ASN A 33 -12.67 1.22 -11.99
CA ASN A 33 -12.94 2.20 -10.92
C ASN A 33 -11.75 3.09 -10.51
N LYS A 34 -10.79 3.34 -11.39
CA LYS A 34 -9.58 4.12 -11.11
C LYS A 34 -9.83 5.45 -10.39
N ASP A 35 -10.85 6.20 -10.81
CA ASP A 35 -11.14 7.53 -10.24
C ASP A 35 -11.54 7.44 -8.76
N SER A 36 -12.33 6.43 -8.40
CA SER A 36 -12.69 6.14 -7.01
C SER A 36 -11.47 5.73 -6.19
N ILE A 37 -10.62 4.87 -6.75
CA ILE A 37 -9.37 4.41 -6.12
C ILE A 37 -8.45 5.60 -5.84
N ILE A 38 -8.19 6.45 -6.84
CA ILE A 38 -7.35 7.64 -6.70
C ILE A 38 -7.93 8.58 -5.62
N LYS A 39 -9.24 8.83 -5.65
CA LYS A 39 -9.93 9.65 -4.65
C LYS A 39 -9.72 9.12 -3.23
N ASN A 40 -9.85 7.80 -3.03
CA ASN A 40 -9.68 7.17 -1.71
C ASN A 40 -8.22 7.18 -1.27
N ILE A 41 -7.26 6.93 -2.16
CA ILE A 41 -5.84 7.07 -1.86
C ILE A 41 -5.51 8.50 -1.44
N LYS A 42 -6.04 9.52 -2.09
CA LYS A 42 -5.84 10.92 -1.69
C LYS A 42 -6.34 11.22 -0.28
N LYS A 43 -7.46 10.63 0.13
CA LYS A 43 -7.94 10.77 1.52
C LYS A 43 -6.96 10.13 2.53
N LEU A 44 -6.46 8.93 2.23
CA LEU A 44 -5.46 8.26 3.06
C LEU A 44 -4.18 9.09 3.15
N LEU A 45 -3.68 9.59 2.02
CA LEU A 45 -2.51 10.45 1.98
C LEU A 45 -2.67 11.68 2.86
N ASN A 46 -3.78 12.40 2.71
CA ASN A 46 -4.06 13.60 3.52
C ASN A 46 -4.09 13.26 5.01
N ALA A 47 -4.73 12.16 5.39
CA ALA A 47 -4.78 11.73 6.79
C ALA A 47 -3.37 11.43 7.34
N TYR A 48 -2.56 10.67 6.59
CA TYR A 48 -1.19 10.32 7.00
C TYR A 48 -0.25 11.53 7.06
N GLN A 49 -0.44 12.52 6.19
CA GLN A 49 0.30 13.78 6.26
C GLN A 49 -0.07 14.61 7.50
N ILE A 50 -1.35 14.72 7.82
CA ILE A 50 -1.82 15.44 9.02
C ILE A 50 -1.30 14.76 10.30
N LEU A 51 -1.25 13.43 10.30
CA LEU A 51 -0.77 12.63 11.44
C LEU A 51 0.77 12.52 11.47
N GLU A 52 1.48 13.06 10.48
CA GLU A 52 2.94 12.96 10.32
C GLU A 52 3.46 11.51 10.35
N GLU A 53 2.64 10.57 9.84
CA GLU A 53 2.92 9.14 9.79
C GLU A 53 3.73 8.74 8.56
N ASN A 54 4.31 7.54 8.56
CA ASN A 54 5.16 7.07 7.48
C ASN A 54 4.36 6.76 6.21
N ILE A 55 4.83 7.28 5.08
CA ILE A 55 4.26 7.04 3.75
C ILE A 55 5.34 6.46 2.83
N PHE A 56 5.06 5.32 2.24
CA PHE A 56 5.89 4.66 1.24
C PHE A 56 5.13 4.51 -0.07
N ILE A 57 5.80 4.81 -1.18
CA ILE A 57 5.25 4.69 -2.53
C ILE A 57 6.18 3.79 -3.34
N SER A 58 5.63 2.83 -4.07
CA SER A 58 6.41 2.03 -5.01
C SER A 58 6.11 2.40 -6.47
N GLU A 59 7.12 2.21 -7.32
CA GLU A 59 7.03 2.30 -8.77
C GLU A 59 7.64 1.05 -9.41
N GLN A 60 6.83 0.34 -10.20
CA GLN A 60 7.27 -0.81 -10.99
C GLN A 60 7.91 -0.31 -12.28
N ASN A 61 9.21 -0.61 -12.49
CA ASN A 61 9.93 -0.29 -13.72
C ASN A 61 9.52 1.07 -14.33
N PRO A 62 9.80 2.20 -13.66
CA PRO A 62 9.26 3.51 -14.05
C PRO A 62 9.70 3.96 -15.45
N LEU A 63 10.85 3.49 -15.93
CA LEU A 63 11.30 3.76 -17.30
C LEU A 63 10.32 3.24 -18.36
N LYS A 64 9.66 2.11 -18.09
CA LYS A 64 8.68 1.51 -19.01
C LYS A 64 7.25 1.90 -18.69
N LEU A 65 6.90 1.95 -17.41
CA LEU A 65 5.50 2.07 -16.94
C LEU A 65 5.12 3.49 -16.53
N GLY A 66 6.07 4.43 -16.58
CA GLY A 66 5.88 5.81 -16.15
C GLY A 66 6.02 5.96 -14.63
N VAL A 67 5.97 7.19 -14.18
CA VAL A 67 6.08 7.55 -12.76
C VAL A 67 4.71 7.56 -12.07
N THR A 68 4.71 7.69 -10.75
CA THR A 68 3.49 7.93 -9.98
C THR A 68 2.70 9.11 -10.56
N ILE A 69 1.38 8.98 -10.65
CA ILE A 69 0.52 10.00 -11.25
C ILE A 69 0.65 11.36 -10.56
N PRO A 70 0.53 12.47 -11.29
CA PRO A 70 0.71 13.82 -10.72
C PRO A 70 -0.24 14.13 -9.56
N GLU A 71 -1.43 13.55 -9.55
CA GLU A 71 -2.44 13.74 -8.51
C GLU A 71 -2.00 13.26 -7.13
N LEU A 72 -1.00 12.37 -7.07
CA LEU A 72 -0.41 11.85 -5.84
C LEU A 72 1.02 12.35 -5.61
N SER A 73 1.56 13.15 -6.54
CA SER A 73 2.97 13.55 -6.56
C SER A 73 3.37 14.70 -5.60
N PRO A 74 2.51 15.67 -5.25
CA PRO A 74 2.93 16.79 -4.39
C PRO A 74 2.88 16.47 -2.90
N ILE A 75 3.41 15.31 -2.49
CA ILE A 75 3.37 14.88 -1.10
C ILE A 75 4.73 15.10 -0.47
N ALA A 76 4.81 15.95 0.54
CA ALA A 76 5.98 16.05 1.38
C ALA A 76 6.05 14.85 2.34
N GLY A 77 7.26 14.35 2.60
CA GLY A 77 7.48 13.34 3.64
C GLY A 77 7.27 11.88 3.24
N PHE A 78 7.06 11.57 1.95
CA PHE A 78 7.04 10.19 1.49
C PHE A 78 8.42 9.67 1.09
N ARG A 79 8.59 8.34 1.11
CA ARG A 79 9.74 7.67 0.52
C ARG A 79 9.30 6.81 -0.65
N LYS A 80 9.96 7.00 -1.78
CA LYS A 80 9.71 6.25 -3.01
C LYS A 80 10.70 5.11 -3.18
N PHE A 81 10.21 3.98 -3.70
CA PHE A 81 10.98 2.80 -4.06
C PHE A 81 10.69 2.39 -5.50
N GLU A 82 11.74 2.22 -6.28
CA GLU A 82 11.65 1.65 -7.61
C GLU A 82 11.96 0.15 -7.54
N LYS A 83 11.15 -0.66 -8.18
CA LYS A 83 11.29 -2.11 -8.17
C LYS A 83 11.14 -2.73 -9.56
N MET A 84 11.85 -3.84 -9.77
CA MET A 84 11.70 -4.67 -10.96
C MET A 84 10.87 -5.92 -10.66
N GLU A 85 10.89 -6.37 -9.42
CA GLU A 85 10.07 -7.47 -8.90
C GLU A 85 8.63 -7.00 -8.63
N PHE A 86 7.65 -7.91 -8.71
CA PHE A 86 6.28 -7.56 -8.36
C PHE A 86 6.13 -7.23 -6.88
N SER A 87 6.76 -8.03 -6.02
CA SER A 87 6.74 -7.81 -4.58
C SER A 87 7.75 -6.74 -4.15
N LEU A 88 7.28 -5.69 -3.49
CA LEU A 88 8.14 -4.69 -2.86
C LEU A 88 8.97 -5.28 -1.71
N ALA A 89 8.49 -6.33 -1.07
CA ALA A 89 9.20 -7.02 0.02
C ALA A 89 10.42 -7.85 -0.43
N LYS A 90 10.71 -7.92 -1.74
CA LYS A 90 11.97 -8.43 -2.28
C LYS A 90 13.08 -7.37 -2.26
N LEU A 91 12.74 -6.11 -2.09
CA LEU A 91 13.69 -5.01 -2.06
C LEU A 91 14.28 -4.85 -0.65
N GLU A 92 15.56 -5.14 -0.49
CA GLU A 92 16.25 -5.06 0.80
C GLU A 92 16.18 -3.66 1.43
N GLU A 93 16.28 -2.63 0.61
CA GLU A 93 16.18 -1.23 1.07
C GLU A 93 14.82 -0.93 1.72
N PHE A 94 13.73 -1.45 1.16
CA PHE A 94 12.40 -1.32 1.75
C PHE A 94 12.33 -1.98 3.13
N LEU A 95 12.77 -3.24 3.23
CA LEU A 95 12.78 -3.97 4.50
C LEU A 95 13.66 -3.29 5.55
N LYS A 96 14.81 -2.77 5.14
CA LYS A 96 15.71 -1.99 6.01
C LYS A 96 15.01 -0.72 6.55
N GLN A 97 14.22 -0.03 5.72
CA GLN A 97 13.46 1.14 6.16
C GLN A 97 12.38 0.77 7.18
N LEU A 98 11.64 -0.31 6.94
CA LEU A 98 10.64 -0.80 7.89
C LEU A 98 11.28 -1.10 9.25
N LYS A 99 12.42 -1.78 9.25
CA LYS A 99 13.16 -2.11 10.47
C LYS A 99 13.68 -0.87 11.19
N ASN A 100 14.32 0.06 10.47
CA ASN A 100 14.90 1.27 11.04
C ASN A 100 13.83 2.16 11.70
N LYS A 101 12.65 2.21 11.12
CA LYS A 101 11.51 2.97 11.64
C LYS A 101 10.65 2.18 12.62
N LYS A 102 11.03 0.94 12.93
CA LYS A 102 10.29 0.02 13.82
C LYS A 102 8.83 -0.18 13.40
N ILE A 103 8.57 -0.15 12.08
CA ILE A 103 7.23 -0.35 11.53
C ILE A 103 6.84 -1.81 11.70
N THR A 104 5.65 -2.04 12.22
CA THR A 104 5.07 -3.37 12.43
C THR A 104 3.80 -3.58 11.61
N ASN A 105 3.10 -2.50 11.26
CA ASN A 105 1.83 -2.56 10.56
C ASN A 105 1.94 -1.81 9.22
N LEU A 106 1.44 -2.45 8.18
CA LEU A 106 1.36 -1.89 6.82
C LEU A 106 -0.11 -1.72 6.43
N ILE A 107 -0.48 -0.48 6.14
CA ILE A 107 -1.77 -0.15 5.56
C ILE A 107 -1.57 -0.06 4.05
N VAL A 108 -2.14 -0.99 3.30
CA VAL A 108 -1.82 -1.20 1.89
C VAL A 108 -2.97 -0.77 0.98
N CYS A 109 -2.63 -0.01 -0.05
CA CYS A 109 -3.51 0.38 -1.15
C CYS A 109 -2.72 0.42 -2.46
N GLY A 110 -3.40 0.60 -3.60
CA GLY A 110 -2.76 0.70 -4.91
C GLY A 110 -3.23 -0.30 -5.95
N ILE A 111 -2.36 -0.68 -6.88
CA ILE A 111 -2.63 -1.58 -8.01
C ILE A 111 -1.43 -2.48 -8.37
N GLU A 112 -1.59 -3.62 -9.09
CA GLU A 112 -2.85 -4.34 -9.25
C GLU A 112 -3.01 -5.32 -8.10
N THR A 113 -4.23 -5.48 -7.60
CA THR A 113 -4.52 -6.30 -6.41
C THR A 113 -4.00 -7.72 -6.55
N HIS A 114 -4.21 -8.35 -7.71
CA HIS A 114 -3.85 -9.75 -7.98
C HIS A 114 -2.38 -9.97 -8.36
N ILE A 115 -1.58 -8.92 -8.45
CA ILE A 115 -0.15 -9.01 -8.85
C ILE A 115 0.73 -8.39 -7.76
N CYS A 116 1.03 -7.10 -7.89
CA CYS A 116 2.01 -6.42 -7.02
C CYS A 116 1.55 -6.36 -5.57
N ILE A 117 0.26 -6.09 -5.34
CA ILE A 117 -0.28 -6.03 -3.97
C ILE A 117 -0.27 -7.42 -3.35
N GLN A 118 -0.88 -8.42 -3.99
CA GLN A 118 -0.95 -9.78 -3.45
C GLN A 118 0.43 -10.33 -3.10
N GLN A 119 1.41 -10.21 -3.99
CA GLN A 119 2.75 -10.73 -3.73
C GLN A 119 3.47 -9.96 -2.63
N THR A 120 3.34 -8.62 -2.60
CA THR A 120 3.92 -7.80 -1.53
C THR A 120 3.34 -8.16 -0.16
N VAL A 121 2.03 -8.29 -0.10
CA VAL A 121 1.31 -8.59 1.16
C VAL A 121 1.69 -9.97 1.69
N LEU A 122 1.65 -11.00 0.84
CA LEU A 122 2.02 -12.36 1.25
C LEU A 122 3.46 -12.44 1.75
N ASP A 123 4.40 -11.79 1.06
CA ASP A 123 5.80 -11.74 1.49
C ASP A 123 5.97 -10.94 2.81
N CYS A 124 5.22 -9.85 3.01
CA CYS A 124 5.24 -9.10 4.25
C CYS A 124 4.67 -9.89 5.43
N LEU A 125 3.56 -10.59 5.23
CA LEU A 125 2.97 -11.48 6.25
C LEU A 125 3.95 -12.59 6.66
N GLN A 126 4.63 -13.23 5.70
CA GLN A 126 5.67 -14.23 5.97
C GLN A 126 6.84 -13.67 6.78
N LYS A 127 7.11 -12.37 6.67
CA LYS A 127 8.16 -11.68 7.44
C LYS A 127 7.69 -11.17 8.80
N GLY A 128 6.43 -11.44 9.18
CA GLY A 128 5.87 -11.11 10.48
C GLY A 128 5.26 -9.70 10.60
N PHE A 129 5.07 -8.99 9.48
CA PHE A 129 4.32 -7.73 9.49
C PHE A 129 2.82 -7.99 9.62
N GLU A 130 2.11 -7.12 10.30
CA GLU A 130 0.65 -7.06 10.22
C GLU A 130 0.25 -6.22 9.00
N VAL A 131 -0.77 -6.65 8.27
CA VAL A 131 -1.21 -5.96 7.06
C VAL A 131 -2.71 -5.67 7.11
N ILE A 132 -3.06 -4.44 6.80
CA ILE A 132 -4.43 -3.97 6.64
C ILE A 132 -4.62 -3.55 5.19
N LEU A 133 -5.58 -4.16 4.51
CA LEU A 133 -5.92 -3.84 3.13
C LEU A 133 -7.05 -2.81 3.09
N ILE A 134 -6.86 -1.74 2.32
CA ILE A 134 -7.90 -0.75 2.07
C ILE A 134 -8.57 -1.11 0.74
N SER A 135 -9.55 -1.99 0.78
CA SER A 135 -10.13 -2.65 -0.40
C SER A 135 -10.77 -1.68 -1.41
N ASP A 136 -11.31 -0.55 -0.96
CA ASP A 136 -11.88 0.50 -1.81
C ASP A 136 -10.84 1.52 -2.33
N ALA A 137 -9.58 1.37 -1.91
CA ALA A 137 -8.41 2.08 -2.44
C ALA A 137 -7.46 1.14 -3.21
N MET A 138 -7.95 -0.02 -3.64
CA MET A 138 -7.22 -1.03 -4.41
C MET A 138 -8.01 -1.42 -5.64
N GLY A 139 -7.32 -1.94 -6.65
CA GLY A 139 -8.00 -2.43 -7.85
C GLY A 139 -7.12 -3.22 -8.80
N SER A 140 -7.77 -3.80 -9.78
CA SER A 140 -7.18 -4.48 -10.93
C SER A 140 -7.90 -4.07 -12.22
N ARG A 141 -7.38 -4.46 -13.38
CA ARG A 141 -8.04 -4.23 -14.67
C ARG A 141 -9.43 -4.83 -14.71
N ASN A 142 -9.55 -6.08 -14.21
CA ASN A 142 -10.81 -6.76 -14.07
C ASN A 142 -11.27 -6.76 -12.62
N ARG A 143 -12.54 -6.52 -12.41
CA ARG A 143 -13.15 -6.58 -11.09
C ARG A 143 -13.03 -7.96 -10.44
N VAL A 144 -13.19 -9.01 -11.23
CA VAL A 144 -13.08 -10.40 -10.75
C VAL A 144 -11.69 -10.72 -10.21
N ASP A 145 -10.62 -10.24 -10.87
CA ASP A 145 -9.25 -10.44 -10.41
C ASP A 145 -9.01 -9.75 -9.05
N HIS A 146 -9.58 -8.57 -8.85
CA HIS A 146 -9.55 -7.86 -7.57
C HIS A 146 -10.27 -8.66 -6.47
N GLU A 147 -11.52 -9.07 -6.72
CA GLU A 147 -12.35 -9.78 -5.74
C GLU A 147 -11.75 -11.14 -5.34
N LEU A 148 -11.28 -11.92 -6.31
CA LEU A 148 -10.62 -13.22 -6.04
C LEU A 148 -9.32 -13.03 -5.24
N SER A 149 -8.55 -11.99 -5.52
CA SER A 149 -7.31 -11.73 -4.78
C SER A 149 -7.57 -11.43 -3.31
N LEU A 150 -8.61 -10.67 -3.00
CA LEU A 150 -9.01 -10.40 -1.61
C LEU A 150 -9.42 -11.66 -0.85
N ILE A 151 -9.93 -12.68 -1.54
CA ILE A 151 -10.23 -13.98 -0.93
C ILE A 151 -8.94 -14.75 -0.62
N HIS A 152 -7.92 -14.66 -1.49
CA HIS A 152 -6.67 -15.39 -1.35
C HIS A 152 -5.64 -14.74 -0.41
N ILE A 153 -5.73 -13.45 -0.25
CA ILE A 153 -4.88 -12.72 0.70
C ILE A 153 -5.44 -12.91 2.13
#